data_5d9c365f84ad88cc56ce853e6bbc4504
#
_entry.id   5d9c365f84ad88cc56ce853e6bbc4504
#
_cell.length_a   1.000
_cell.length_b   1.000
_cell.length_c   1.000
_cell.angle_alpha   90.00
_cell.angle_beta   90.00
_cell.angle_gamma   90.00
#
_symmetry.space_group_name_H-M   'P 1'
#
loop_
_entity.id
_entity.type
_entity.pdbx_description
1 polymer ?
#
loop_
_entity_poly.entity_id
_entity_poly.type
_entity_poly.pdbx_seq_one_letter_code
_entity_poly.pdbx_strand_id
1 'polypeptide(L)'
;LLRLGALAAADHVAALPRPEEKPPAKRKVVIVTLGGIRRQESFSVEGTANIPHLYRDLLPQALFYPYVMNEGVTAHVNTITSILTGAWQQLDDWGKQAPRQPTLFWYLQKQAGLSPIDTWVVTSNKAVTRNIGLGANVILSKQLMVEAVERIILGQSRRRMLTRDNVYEEMKAIVLAEYERIGWAVPSMNPRVMDALLAGLTEFFHGPEGLTGGDELTFVMAREVMRRLAPACVVMNFSGVEVAHSGTYSLHLAGIRNEDQLCYKLWRFLESDPNYRGRTTLVILPEFGRDPDGSTTNGFFNHRTDTKVCRLSWMMVLGEAVREPRVEERLVRQIDVAPTLGALFGVHARQAEGRRLDEFAL
;
A
#
# COMPACT_ATOMS: atom_id res chain seq x y z
N LEU A 1 39.57 62.02 -37.22
CA LEU A 1 40.06 60.71 -36.79
C LEU A 1 39.67 60.48 -35.33
N LEU A 2 38.47 59.95 -35.08
CA LEU A 2 38.04 59.53 -33.76
C LEU A 2 37.54 58.09 -33.90
N ARG A 3 38.22 57.12 -33.24
CA ARG A 3 37.83 55.73 -33.10
C ARG A 3 36.90 55.63 -31.89
N LEU A 4 35.65 55.27 -32.13
CA LEU A 4 34.72 54.81 -31.10
C LEU A 4 34.95 53.34 -30.83
N GLY A 5 35.39 53.03 -29.59
CA GLY A 5 35.44 51.67 -29.09
C GLY A 5 34.09 51.24 -28.55
N ALA A 6 33.51 50.18 -29.11
CA ALA A 6 32.34 49.53 -28.57
C ALA A 6 32.70 48.64 -27.37
N LEU A 7 32.20 48.99 -26.18
CA LEU A 7 32.18 48.08 -25.04
C LEU A 7 31.04 47.06 -25.22
N ALA A 8 31.39 45.81 -25.42
CA ALA A 8 30.42 44.71 -25.31
C ALA A 8 30.23 44.36 -23.82
N ALA A 9 29.09 44.71 -23.26
CA ALA A 9 28.68 44.22 -21.97
C ALA A 9 28.21 42.76 -22.13
N ALA A 10 29.03 41.83 -21.62
CA ALA A 10 28.60 40.43 -21.50
C ALA A 10 27.71 40.31 -20.26
N ASP A 11 26.41 40.16 -20.47
CA ASP A 11 25.47 39.77 -19.44
C ASP A 11 25.77 38.34 -18.96
N HIS A 12 26.49 38.24 -17.85
CA HIS A 12 26.59 37.02 -17.10
C HIS A 12 25.27 36.78 -16.34
N VAL A 13 24.30 36.17 -17.00
CA VAL A 13 23.18 35.53 -16.30
C VAL A 13 23.76 34.34 -15.54
N ALA A 14 24.03 34.54 -14.26
CA ALA A 14 24.37 33.44 -13.36
C ALA A 14 23.21 32.42 -13.38
N ALA A 15 23.44 31.26 -13.97
CA ALA A 15 22.50 30.17 -13.92
C ALA A 15 22.26 29.82 -12.45
N LEU A 16 21.01 29.95 -12.00
CA LEU A 16 20.60 29.46 -10.69
C LEU A 16 21.04 28.01 -10.52
N PRO A 17 21.65 27.63 -9.40
CA PRO A 17 22.04 26.25 -9.16
C PRO A 17 20.79 25.37 -9.31
N ARG A 18 20.82 24.37 -10.20
CA ARG A 18 19.82 23.34 -10.27
C ARG A 18 19.72 22.72 -8.87
N PRO A 19 18.49 22.50 -8.33
CA PRO A 19 18.36 21.73 -7.10
C PRO A 19 19.16 20.46 -7.27
N GLU A 20 20.08 20.16 -6.35
CA GLU A 20 20.76 18.89 -6.31
C GLU A 20 19.69 17.79 -6.30
N GLU A 21 19.53 17.10 -7.42
CA GLU A 21 18.75 15.87 -7.47
C GLU A 21 19.45 14.90 -6.52
N LYS A 22 18.84 14.69 -5.34
CA LYS A 22 19.23 13.58 -4.47
C LYS A 22 19.29 12.34 -5.35
N PRO A 23 20.39 11.60 -5.34
CA PRO A 23 20.45 10.37 -6.11
C PRO A 23 19.26 9.51 -5.70
N PRO A 24 18.47 8.98 -6.66
CA PRO A 24 17.29 8.19 -6.33
C PRO A 24 17.71 7.08 -5.38
N ALA A 25 16.96 6.89 -4.31
CA ALA A 25 17.17 5.78 -3.41
C ALA A 25 17.30 4.52 -4.25
N LYS A 26 18.45 3.82 -4.15
CA LYS A 26 18.78 2.73 -5.07
C LYS A 26 17.76 1.59 -5.03
N ARG A 27 17.12 1.39 -3.88
CA ARG A 27 16.14 0.31 -3.63
C ARG A 27 14.75 0.84 -3.38
N LYS A 28 13.76 0.07 -3.78
CA LYS A 28 12.33 0.34 -3.59
C LYS A 28 11.67 -0.87 -2.92
N VAL A 29 10.75 -0.61 -2.03
CA VAL A 29 9.91 -1.64 -1.39
C VAL A 29 8.45 -1.29 -1.58
N VAL A 30 7.69 -2.26 -2.03
CA VAL A 30 6.23 -2.18 -2.10
C VAL A 30 5.67 -3.35 -1.32
N ILE A 31 4.77 -3.07 -0.38
CA ILE A 31 4.08 -4.07 0.43
C ILE A 31 2.61 -4.00 0.08
N VAL A 32 2.03 -5.12 -0.30
CA VAL A 32 0.58 -5.26 -0.50
C VAL A 32 0.05 -6.16 0.59
N THR A 33 -0.80 -5.63 1.47
CA THR A 33 -1.57 -6.44 2.39
C THR A 33 -2.97 -6.66 1.82
N LEU A 34 -3.39 -7.89 1.79
CA LEU A 34 -4.71 -8.32 1.38
C LEU A 34 -5.55 -8.57 2.63
N GLY A 35 -6.85 -8.40 2.59
CA GLY A 35 -7.70 -8.76 3.71
C GLY A 35 -7.61 -10.24 4.08
N GLY A 36 -8.55 -10.73 4.87
CA GLY A 36 -8.54 -12.14 5.30
C GLY A 36 -8.84 -13.11 4.15
N ILE A 37 -7.84 -13.89 3.72
CA ILE A 37 -7.95 -14.91 2.66
C ILE A 37 -7.42 -16.22 3.18
N ARG A 38 -8.27 -17.25 3.23
CA ARG A 38 -7.84 -18.61 3.57
C ARG A 38 -7.04 -19.23 2.44
N ARG A 39 -6.15 -20.14 2.77
CA ARG A 39 -5.40 -20.91 1.76
C ARG A 39 -6.30 -21.72 0.85
N GLN A 40 -7.45 -22.20 1.36
CA GLN A 40 -8.41 -22.96 0.57
C GLN A 40 -9.06 -22.14 -0.57
N GLU A 41 -9.18 -20.83 -0.45
CA GLU A 41 -9.65 -19.95 -1.53
C GLU A 41 -8.52 -19.40 -2.42
N SER A 42 -7.25 -19.70 -2.08
CA SER A 42 -6.06 -19.22 -2.80
C SER A 42 -5.12 -20.34 -3.22
N PHE A 43 -4.09 -20.65 -2.45
CA PHE A 43 -3.05 -21.66 -2.80
C PHE A 43 -3.42 -23.10 -2.37
N SER A 44 -4.65 -23.51 -2.56
CA SER A 44 -5.09 -24.92 -2.61
C SER A 44 -5.33 -25.36 -4.05
N VAL A 45 -5.54 -26.63 -4.28
CA VAL A 45 -5.83 -27.17 -5.63
C VAL A 45 -7.05 -26.45 -6.25
N GLU A 46 -8.13 -26.32 -5.48
CA GLU A 46 -9.38 -25.69 -5.92
C GLU A 46 -9.27 -24.16 -5.91
N GLY A 47 -8.53 -23.61 -4.94
CA GLY A 47 -8.40 -22.16 -4.72
C GLY A 47 -7.64 -21.43 -5.81
N THR A 48 -6.71 -22.09 -6.50
CA THR A 48 -5.89 -21.48 -7.56
C THR A 48 -6.71 -20.91 -8.71
N ALA A 49 -7.93 -21.38 -8.91
CA ALA A 49 -8.87 -20.81 -9.88
C ALA A 49 -9.30 -19.35 -9.53
N ASN A 50 -9.20 -18.95 -8.27
CA ASN A 50 -9.50 -17.58 -7.82
C ASN A 50 -8.30 -16.64 -7.92
N ILE A 51 -7.09 -17.18 -8.08
CA ILE A 51 -5.84 -16.40 -8.12
C ILE A 51 -4.99 -16.75 -9.34
N PRO A 52 -5.56 -16.71 -10.57
CA PRO A 52 -4.86 -17.18 -11.76
C PRO A 52 -3.55 -16.44 -12.01
N HIS A 53 -3.47 -15.14 -11.73
CA HIS A 53 -2.27 -14.35 -11.94
C HIS A 53 -1.21 -14.59 -10.86
N LEU A 54 -1.58 -14.60 -9.59
CA LEU A 54 -0.64 -14.94 -8.50
C LEU A 54 -0.07 -16.35 -8.72
N TYR A 55 -0.90 -17.32 -9.15
CA TYR A 55 -0.48 -18.69 -9.29
C TYR A 55 0.31 -18.97 -10.57
N ARG A 56 -0.15 -18.47 -11.74
CA ARG A 56 0.46 -18.82 -13.03
C ARG A 56 1.53 -17.84 -13.48
N ASP A 57 1.32 -16.54 -13.21
CA ASP A 57 2.17 -15.50 -13.75
C ASP A 57 3.25 -15.06 -12.76
N LEU A 58 2.93 -14.99 -11.45
CA LEU A 58 3.82 -14.43 -10.44
C LEU A 58 4.59 -15.50 -9.65
N LEU A 59 3.95 -16.59 -9.24
CA LEU A 59 4.58 -17.65 -8.47
C LEU A 59 5.85 -18.23 -9.12
N PRO A 60 5.93 -18.44 -10.45
CA PRO A 60 7.14 -18.99 -11.08
C PRO A 60 8.39 -18.11 -10.95
N GLN A 61 8.22 -16.83 -10.64
CA GLN A 61 9.32 -15.88 -10.46
C GLN A 61 9.48 -15.40 -9.02
N ALA A 62 8.75 -15.99 -8.09
CA ALA A 62 8.67 -15.57 -6.70
C ALA A 62 9.54 -16.39 -5.75
N LEU A 63 9.97 -15.78 -4.66
CA LEU A 63 10.24 -16.47 -3.42
C LEU A 63 8.92 -16.57 -2.66
N PHE A 64 8.40 -17.78 -2.50
CA PHE A 64 7.07 -18.02 -1.95
C PHE A 64 7.11 -18.76 -0.63
N TYR A 65 6.49 -18.20 0.39
CA TYR A 65 6.31 -18.82 1.70
C TYR A 65 4.86 -19.27 1.85
N PRO A 66 4.57 -20.57 1.76
CA PRO A 66 3.20 -21.09 1.89
C PRO A 66 2.69 -21.07 3.34
N TYR A 67 3.56 -20.85 4.32
CA TYR A 67 3.24 -20.92 5.75
C TYR A 67 3.74 -19.66 6.48
N VAL A 68 2.86 -18.67 6.60
CA VAL A 68 3.12 -17.43 7.33
C VAL A 68 2.16 -17.29 8.49
N MET A 69 2.69 -17.31 9.71
CA MET A 69 1.90 -17.34 10.93
C MET A 69 1.65 -15.96 11.49
N ASN A 70 0.39 -15.67 11.82
CA ASN A 70 -0.01 -14.62 12.71
C ASN A 70 -0.20 -15.19 14.13
N GLU A 71 0.72 -14.93 15.03
CA GLU A 71 0.62 -15.34 16.44
C GLU A 71 -0.06 -14.27 17.31
N GLY A 72 -0.32 -13.10 16.74
CA GLY A 72 -0.99 -11.98 17.40
C GLY A 72 -2.52 -12.00 17.23
N VAL A 73 -3.13 -10.84 17.34
CA VAL A 73 -4.56 -10.65 17.15
C VAL A 73 -4.90 -10.61 15.66
N THR A 74 -5.83 -11.46 15.23
CA THR A 74 -6.31 -11.51 13.84
C THR A 74 -7.35 -10.42 13.57
N ALA A 75 -6.92 -9.17 13.71
CA ALA A 75 -7.70 -7.95 13.40
C ALA A 75 -6.85 -7.04 12.52
N HIS A 76 -7.49 -6.33 11.60
CA HIS A 76 -6.81 -5.54 10.55
C HIS A 76 -5.76 -4.58 11.11
N VAL A 77 -6.14 -3.73 12.07
CA VAL A 77 -5.24 -2.75 12.68
C VAL A 77 -4.06 -3.45 13.35
N ASN A 78 -4.32 -4.51 14.13
CA ASN A 78 -3.31 -5.25 14.86
C ASN A 78 -2.34 -5.94 13.91
N THR A 79 -2.85 -6.63 12.90
CA THR A 79 -2.03 -7.38 11.95
C THR A 79 -1.14 -6.48 11.11
N ILE A 80 -1.70 -5.46 10.46
CA ILE A 80 -0.92 -4.57 9.59
C ILE A 80 0.13 -3.82 10.42
N THR A 81 -0.25 -3.37 11.63
CA THR A 81 0.70 -2.70 12.51
C THR A 81 1.80 -3.66 12.97
N SER A 82 1.48 -4.93 13.26
CA SER A 82 2.47 -5.95 13.60
C SER A 82 3.44 -6.22 12.45
N ILE A 83 2.94 -6.34 11.22
CA ILE A 83 3.76 -6.48 10.02
C ILE A 83 4.74 -5.31 9.88
N LEU A 84 4.29 -4.07 10.12
CA LEU A 84 5.09 -2.86 9.90
C LEU A 84 5.99 -2.47 11.08
N THR A 85 5.73 -2.94 12.29
CA THR A 85 6.60 -2.74 13.46
C THR A 85 7.58 -3.89 13.66
N GLY A 86 7.26 -5.06 13.12
CA GLY A 86 7.98 -6.29 13.39
C GLY A 86 7.76 -6.84 14.81
N ALA A 87 6.69 -6.43 15.48
CA ALA A 87 6.34 -6.85 16.83
C ALA A 87 4.82 -7.00 16.98
N TRP A 88 4.38 -8.00 17.75
CA TRP A 88 2.96 -8.23 17.93
C TRP A 88 2.28 -7.06 18.63
N GLN A 89 1.20 -6.58 18.05
CA GLN A 89 0.41 -5.47 18.55
C GLN A 89 -0.90 -5.98 19.15
N GLN A 90 -1.34 -5.25 20.19
CA GLN A 90 -2.65 -5.44 20.81
C GLN A 90 -3.28 -4.06 20.99
N LEU A 91 -3.84 -3.56 19.90
CA LEU A 91 -4.41 -2.21 19.79
C LEU A 91 -5.93 -2.33 19.69
N ASP A 92 -6.63 -1.21 19.91
CA ASP A 92 -8.06 -1.16 19.65
C ASP A 92 -8.36 -1.27 18.14
N ASP A 93 -9.51 -1.86 17.79
CA ASP A 93 -9.93 -2.07 16.39
C ASP A 93 -10.32 -0.75 15.68
N TRP A 94 -10.31 0.38 16.38
CA TRP A 94 -10.72 1.68 15.86
C TRP A 94 -9.56 2.57 15.46
N GLY A 95 -8.33 2.12 15.66
CA GLY A 95 -7.14 2.88 15.33
C GLY A 95 -6.88 4.10 16.22
N LYS A 96 -7.35 4.09 17.45
CA LYS A 96 -7.14 5.20 18.41
C LYS A 96 -5.80 5.11 19.15
N GLN A 97 -5.30 3.89 19.35
CA GLN A 97 -4.05 3.63 20.05
C GLN A 97 -2.88 3.63 19.08
N ALA A 98 -1.79 4.29 19.43
CA ALA A 98 -0.55 4.23 18.69
C ALA A 98 0.18 2.89 18.92
N PRO A 99 0.96 2.39 17.93
CA PRO A 99 1.81 1.22 18.14
C PRO A 99 2.86 1.47 19.24
N ARG A 100 3.20 0.42 19.96
CA ARG A 100 4.21 0.49 21.01
C ARG A 100 5.63 0.58 20.47
N GLN A 101 5.88 -0.06 19.33
CA GLN A 101 7.17 -0.07 18.66
C GLN A 101 7.14 0.85 17.44
N PRO A 102 8.29 1.42 17.05
CA PRO A 102 8.41 2.19 15.81
C PRO A 102 8.07 1.35 14.58
N THR A 103 7.43 1.97 13.61
CA THR A 103 7.15 1.34 12.31
C THR A 103 8.41 1.30 11.43
N LEU A 104 8.38 0.45 10.40
CA LEU A 104 9.39 0.44 9.34
C LEU A 104 9.66 1.84 8.78
N PHE A 105 8.61 2.66 8.58
CA PHE A 105 8.76 4.04 8.08
C PHE A 105 9.61 4.91 8.99
N TRP A 106 9.41 4.81 10.30
CA TRP A 106 10.22 5.54 11.28
C TRP A 106 11.70 5.14 11.18
N TYR A 107 11.98 3.85 11.10
CA TYR A 107 13.34 3.35 10.94
C TYR A 107 13.97 3.82 9.62
N LEU A 108 13.23 3.75 8.51
CA LEU A 108 13.70 4.21 7.21
C LEU A 108 14.06 5.69 7.21
N GLN A 109 13.26 6.53 7.85
CA GLN A 109 13.57 7.95 7.98
C GLN A 109 14.74 8.23 8.91
N LYS A 110 14.81 7.57 10.06
CA LYS A 110 15.81 7.85 11.08
C LYS A 110 17.17 7.21 10.80
N GLN A 111 17.22 6.04 10.19
CA GLN A 111 18.45 5.30 9.97
C GLN A 111 18.90 5.31 8.51
N ALA A 112 18.00 5.21 7.54
CA ALA A 112 18.32 5.26 6.11
C ALA A 112 18.23 6.68 5.52
N GLY A 113 17.82 7.69 6.31
CA GLY A 113 17.77 9.08 5.88
C GLY A 113 16.73 9.38 4.81
N LEU A 114 15.69 8.54 4.69
CA LEU A 114 14.60 8.81 3.76
C LEU A 114 13.80 10.03 4.23
N SER A 115 13.33 10.82 3.27
CA SER A 115 12.46 11.94 3.58
C SER A 115 11.00 11.46 3.79
N PRO A 116 10.14 12.23 4.48
CA PRO A 116 8.73 11.85 4.64
C PRO A 116 8.01 11.55 3.33
N ILE A 117 8.37 12.21 2.22
CA ILE A 117 7.77 11.98 0.91
C ILE A 117 8.15 10.62 0.29
N ASP A 118 9.17 9.96 0.83
CA ASP A 118 9.63 8.65 0.36
C ASP A 118 8.83 7.48 0.95
N THR A 119 7.90 7.75 1.89
CA THR A 119 7.15 6.70 2.62
C THR A 119 5.66 6.96 2.55
N TRP A 120 4.88 5.98 2.05
CA TRP A 120 3.45 6.10 1.80
C TRP A 120 2.65 4.88 2.26
N VAL A 121 1.44 5.14 2.74
CA VAL A 121 0.39 4.14 2.94
C VAL A 121 -0.83 4.56 2.15
N VAL A 122 -1.34 3.68 1.30
CA VAL A 122 -2.60 3.87 0.57
C VAL A 122 -3.54 2.74 0.93
N THR A 123 -4.69 3.05 1.49
CA THR A 123 -5.60 2.06 2.06
C THR A 123 -7.05 2.46 1.89
N SER A 124 -7.94 1.49 1.78
CA SER A 124 -9.38 1.67 1.88
C SER A 124 -9.93 1.55 3.31
N ASN A 125 -9.09 1.16 4.29
CA ASN A 125 -9.50 0.94 5.68
C ASN A 125 -9.11 2.11 6.59
N LYS A 126 -10.12 2.84 7.10
CA LYS A 126 -9.92 4.01 7.98
C LYS A 126 -9.18 3.68 9.28
N ALA A 127 -9.41 2.52 9.86
CA ALA A 127 -8.78 2.14 11.13
C ALA A 127 -7.27 1.94 10.97
N VAL A 128 -6.83 1.51 9.80
CA VAL A 128 -5.41 1.30 9.46
C VAL A 128 -4.62 2.62 9.41
N THR A 129 -5.25 3.72 9.00
CA THR A 129 -4.54 4.99 8.76
C THR A 129 -3.98 5.66 10.00
N ARG A 130 -4.69 5.60 11.13
CA ARG A 130 -4.32 6.34 12.35
C ARG A 130 -3.08 5.79 13.04
N ASN A 131 -2.88 4.49 12.98
CA ASN A 131 -1.81 3.81 13.72
C ASN A 131 -0.58 3.56 12.88
N ILE A 132 -0.77 3.34 11.58
CA ILE A 132 0.32 3.04 10.63
C ILE A 132 1.03 4.32 10.17
N GLY A 133 0.33 5.45 10.18
CA GLY A 133 0.80 6.72 9.64
C GLY A 133 1.96 7.38 10.38
N LEU A 134 2.50 6.79 11.46
CA LEU A 134 3.67 7.31 12.15
C LEU A 134 4.92 7.15 11.28
N GLY A 135 5.22 8.18 10.51
CA GLY A 135 6.38 8.24 9.61
C GLY A 135 6.03 8.00 8.14
N ALA A 136 4.77 7.96 7.73
CA ALA A 136 4.36 7.85 6.34
C ALA A 136 3.30 8.89 5.96
N ASN A 137 3.22 9.23 4.69
CA ASN A 137 2.06 9.91 4.13
C ASN A 137 0.93 8.90 3.95
N VAL A 138 -0.29 9.27 4.25
CA VAL A 138 -1.43 8.35 4.23
C VAL A 138 -2.51 8.84 3.29
N ILE A 139 -2.98 7.97 2.40
CA ILE A 139 -4.16 8.18 1.57
C ILE A 139 -5.24 7.18 1.97
N LEU A 140 -6.41 7.69 2.34
CA LEU A 140 -7.59 6.92 2.67
C LEU A 140 -8.59 6.94 1.50
N SER A 141 -8.47 5.98 0.60
CA SER A 141 -9.19 5.97 -0.68
C SER A 141 -10.71 5.79 -0.51
N LYS A 142 -11.15 4.77 0.23
CA LYS A 142 -12.58 4.48 0.41
C LYS A 142 -13.33 5.58 1.17
N GLN A 143 -12.71 6.15 2.20
CA GLN A 143 -13.31 7.22 2.98
C GLN A 143 -13.56 8.46 2.13
N LEU A 144 -12.62 8.81 1.26
CA LEU A 144 -12.77 9.93 0.32
C LEU A 144 -14.00 9.74 -0.57
N MET A 145 -14.21 8.51 -1.08
CA MET A 145 -15.37 8.22 -1.93
C MET A 145 -16.68 8.25 -1.15
N VAL A 146 -16.74 7.66 0.04
CA VAL A 146 -17.96 7.64 0.87
C VAL A 146 -18.33 9.06 1.28
N GLU A 147 -17.40 9.88 1.77
CA GLU A 147 -17.66 11.26 2.16
C GLU A 147 -18.10 12.13 0.98
N ALA A 148 -17.55 11.91 -0.22
CA ALA A 148 -18.00 12.62 -1.41
C ALA A 148 -19.44 12.27 -1.76
N VAL A 149 -19.80 10.98 -1.77
CA VAL A 149 -21.16 10.52 -2.05
C VAL A 149 -22.13 11.02 -0.98
N GLU A 150 -21.79 10.95 0.30
CA GLU A 150 -22.63 11.47 1.39
C GLU A 150 -22.88 12.97 1.25
N ARG A 151 -21.85 13.79 0.96
CA ARG A 151 -22.00 15.24 0.74
C ARG A 151 -22.90 15.55 -0.44
N ILE A 152 -22.81 14.81 -1.54
CA ILE A 152 -23.66 15.00 -2.71
C ILE A 152 -25.12 14.64 -2.39
N ILE A 153 -25.34 13.55 -1.64
CA ILE A 153 -26.69 13.11 -1.28
C ILE A 153 -27.32 14.01 -0.21
N LEU A 154 -26.57 14.34 0.84
CA LEU A 154 -27.06 15.06 2.01
C LEU A 154 -26.97 16.59 1.87
N GLY A 155 -25.95 17.08 1.20
CA GLY A 155 -25.65 18.52 1.11
C GLY A 155 -26.31 19.24 -0.05
N GLN A 156 -26.89 18.53 -0.99
CA GLN A 156 -27.52 19.17 -2.16
C GLN A 156 -28.94 18.65 -2.37
N SER A 157 -29.82 19.59 -2.62
CA SER A 157 -31.21 19.34 -2.96
C SER A 157 -31.38 18.07 -3.80
N ARG A 158 -32.33 17.26 -3.43
CA ARG A 158 -32.82 15.96 -4.01
C ARG A 158 -32.98 15.90 -5.54
N ARG A 159 -32.43 16.84 -6.30
CA ARG A 159 -32.61 17.00 -7.76
C ARG A 159 -31.33 16.81 -8.57
N ARG A 160 -30.15 16.67 -7.96
CA ARG A 160 -28.92 16.52 -8.73
C ARG A 160 -28.58 15.03 -8.91
N MET A 161 -28.52 14.60 -10.16
CA MET A 161 -28.13 13.24 -10.50
C MET A 161 -26.66 13.04 -10.15
N LEU A 162 -26.30 11.89 -9.56
CA LEU A 162 -24.91 11.50 -9.34
C LEU A 162 -24.24 11.26 -10.68
N THR A 163 -23.26 12.10 -11.01
CA THR A 163 -22.42 11.97 -12.17
C THR A 163 -20.96 11.79 -11.73
N ARG A 164 -20.11 11.27 -12.62
CA ARG A 164 -18.67 11.18 -12.34
C ARG A 164 -18.07 12.54 -11.96
N ASP A 165 -18.49 13.60 -12.63
CA ASP A 165 -17.92 14.94 -12.44
C ASP A 165 -18.26 15.54 -11.08
N ASN A 166 -19.51 15.41 -10.60
CA ASN A 166 -19.85 15.96 -9.29
C ASN A 166 -19.26 15.15 -8.13
N VAL A 167 -19.10 13.83 -8.26
CA VAL A 167 -18.35 13.03 -7.29
C VAL A 167 -16.86 13.39 -7.31
N TYR A 168 -16.27 13.59 -8.47
CA TYR A 168 -14.89 14.04 -8.62
C TYR A 168 -14.63 15.40 -7.92
N GLU A 169 -15.46 16.40 -8.16
CA GLU A 169 -15.28 17.73 -7.54
C GLU A 169 -15.46 17.66 -6.01
N GLU A 170 -16.39 16.86 -5.51
CA GLU A 170 -16.52 16.66 -4.06
C GLU A 170 -15.31 15.93 -3.46
N MET A 171 -14.80 14.88 -4.10
CA MET A 171 -13.59 14.20 -3.64
C MET A 171 -12.37 15.12 -3.65
N LYS A 172 -12.22 15.95 -4.68
CA LYS A 172 -11.18 16.96 -4.75
C LYS A 172 -11.29 17.95 -3.59
N ALA A 173 -12.49 18.45 -3.28
CA ALA A 173 -12.73 19.34 -2.16
C ALA A 173 -12.39 18.66 -0.80
N ILE A 174 -12.72 17.38 -0.63
CA ILE A 174 -12.41 16.61 0.57
C ILE A 174 -10.89 16.43 0.73
N VAL A 175 -10.18 16.08 -0.34
CA VAL A 175 -8.72 15.97 -0.33
C VAL A 175 -8.10 17.30 0.11
N LEU A 176 -8.51 18.41 -0.48
CA LEU A 176 -8.01 19.74 -0.13
C LEU A 176 -8.27 20.08 1.34
N ALA A 177 -9.51 19.87 1.82
CA ALA A 177 -9.89 20.15 3.21
C ALA A 177 -9.13 19.27 4.21
N GLU A 178 -8.87 18.00 3.89
CA GLU A 178 -8.10 17.11 4.76
C GLU A 178 -6.63 17.55 4.87
N TYR A 179 -6.04 17.98 3.79
CA TYR A 179 -4.68 18.54 3.81
C TYR A 179 -4.59 19.84 4.61
N GLU A 180 -5.59 20.72 4.52
CA GLU A 180 -5.68 21.90 5.37
C GLU A 180 -5.81 21.53 6.86
N ARG A 181 -6.66 20.55 7.17
CA ARG A 181 -6.90 20.08 8.55
C ARG A 181 -5.64 19.53 9.20
N ILE A 182 -4.76 18.84 8.48
CA ILE A 182 -3.50 18.31 9.02
C ILE A 182 -2.37 19.34 9.05
N GLY A 183 -2.68 20.62 8.76
CA GLY A 183 -1.71 21.71 8.77
C GLY A 183 -0.81 21.77 7.52
N TRP A 184 -1.14 21.00 6.51
CA TRP A 184 -0.54 21.13 5.19
C TRP A 184 -1.30 22.23 4.43
N ALA A 185 -1.01 23.48 4.72
CA ALA A 185 -1.60 24.57 3.97
C ALA A 185 -1.38 24.34 2.47
N VAL A 186 -2.45 24.41 1.69
CA VAL A 186 -2.41 24.22 0.23
C VAL A 186 -1.28 25.01 -0.46
N PRO A 187 -0.92 26.22 -0.01
CA PRO A 187 0.25 26.95 -0.53
C PRO A 187 1.61 26.40 -0.09
N SER A 188 1.68 25.66 1.02
CA SER A 188 2.92 25.04 1.53
C SER A 188 3.04 23.55 1.19
N MET A 189 1.99 22.97 0.62
CA MET A 189 2.02 21.59 0.14
C MET A 189 2.96 21.50 -1.05
N ASN A 190 3.77 20.42 -1.07
CA ASN A 190 4.57 20.10 -2.24
C ASN A 190 3.64 19.97 -3.47
N PRO A 191 3.72 20.84 -4.48
CA PRO A 191 2.81 20.82 -5.64
C PRO A 191 2.77 19.45 -6.32
N ARG A 192 3.89 18.70 -6.32
CA ARG A 192 3.97 17.37 -6.90
C ARG A 192 3.06 16.35 -6.18
N VAL A 193 2.86 16.52 -4.86
CA VAL A 193 1.94 15.65 -4.09
C VAL A 193 0.51 15.91 -4.53
N MET A 194 0.12 17.18 -4.62
CA MET A 194 -1.21 17.57 -5.10
C MET A 194 -1.46 17.06 -6.52
N ASP A 195 -0.50 17.25 -7.41
CA ASP A 195 -0.58 16.77 -8.79
C ASP A 195 -0.76 15.24 -8.85
N ALA A 196 -0.08 14.49 -7.98
CA ALA A 196 -0.22 13.04 -7.92
C ALA A 196 -1.62 12.61 -7.46
N LEU A 197 -2.16 13.28 -6.44
CA LEU A 197 -3.48 12.98 -5.90
C LEU A 197 -4.60 13.33 -6.90
N LEU A 198 -4.53 14.50 -7.51
CA LEU A 198 -5.52 14.94 -8.51
C LEU A 198 -5.45 14.07 -9.78
N ALA A 199 -4.25 13.65 -10.18
CA ALA A 199 -4.10 12.73 -11.29
C ALA A 199 -4.69 11.34 -10.98
N GLY A 200 -4.50 10.82 -9.76
CA GLY A 200 -5.12 9.57 -9.32
C GLY A 200 -6.64 9.65 -9.36
N LEU A 201 -7.23 10.72 -8.85
CA LEU A 201 -8.67 10.95 -8.94
C LEU A 201 -9.15 11.06 -10.39
N THR A 202 -8.45 11.82 -11.23
CA THR A 202 -8.78 11.95 -12.67
C THR A 202 -8.75 10.60 -13.37
N GLU A 203 -7.69 9.83 -13.16
CA GLU A 203 -7.55 8.50 -13.75
C GLU A 203 -8.66 7.54 -13.30
N PHE A 204 -9.01 7.56 -12.02
CA PHE A 204 -10.06 6.70 -11.50
C PHE A 204 -11.44 7.08 -12.04
N PHE A 205 -11.78 8.37 -12.15
CA PHE A 205 -13.11 8.79 -12.60
C PHE A 205 -13.26 8.87 -14.11
N HIS A 206 -12.20 9.18 -14.83
CA HIS A 206 -12.25 9.44 -16.27
C HIS A 206 -11.38 8.49 -17.10
N GLY A 207 -10.57 7.68 -16.45
CA GLY A 207 -9.72 6.69 -17.13
C GLY A 207 -10.48 5.50 -17.70
N PRO A 208 -9.81 4.68 -18.50
CA PRO A 208 -10.43 3.56 -19.23
C PRO A 208 -10.94 2.44 -18.32
N GLU A 209 -10.39 2.31 -17.10
CA GLU A 209 -10.77 1.23 -16.18
C GLU A 209 -12.10 1.49 -15.45
N GLY A 210 -12.59 2.71 -15.47
CA GLY A 210 -13.89 3.07 -14.90
C GLY A 210 -13.97 2.98 -13.37
N LEU A 211 -15.17 3.30 -12.85
CA LEU A 211 -15.51 3.20 -11.42
C LEU A 211 -15.85 1.76 -11.08
N THR A 212 -14.95 1.01 -10.48
CA THR A 212 -15.18 -0.41 -10.16
C THR A 212 -15.24 -0.71 -8.68
N GLY A 213 -14.34 -0.15 -7.86
CA GLY A 213 -14.37 -0.43 -6.40
C GLY A 213 -13.35 0.34 -5.59
N GLY A 214 -13.32 0.05 -4.28
CA GLY A 214 -12.42 0.72 -3.34
C GLY A 214 -10.96 0.30 -3.48
N ASP A 215 -10.70 -0.93 -3.87
CA ASP A 215 -9.33 -1.43 -4.07
C ASP A 215 -8.74 -0.93 -5.37
N GLU A 216 -9.54 -0.76 -6.43
CA GLU A 216 -9.10 -0.11 -7.66
C GLU A 216 -8.75 1.36 -7.43
N LEU A 217 -9.54 2.07 -6.64
CA LEU A 217 -9.18 3.43 -6.24
C LEU A 217 -7.87 3.45 -5.46
N THR A 218 -7.70 2.53 -4.50
CA THR A 218 -6.44 2.36 -3.75
C THR A 218 -5.26 2.12 -4.70
N PHE A 219 -5.42 1.21 -5.66
CA PHE A 219 -4.40 0.90 -6.66
C PHE A 219 -4.06 2.12 -7.53
N VAL A 220 -5.06 2.79 -8.09
CA VAL A 220 -4.86 3.94 -9.00
C VAL A 220 -4.19 5.09 -8.26
N MET A 221 -4.63 5.41 -7.04
CA MET A 221 -4.02 6.45 -6.20
C MET A 221 -2.56 6.12 -5.88
N ALA A 222 -2.27 4.88 -5.48
CA ALA A 222 -0.92 4.43 -5.20
C ALA A 222 -0.03 4.48 -6.44
N ARG A 223 -0.52 4.02 -7.59
CA ARG A 223 0.19 4.05 -8.86
C ARG A 223 0.57 5.47 -9.28
N GLU A 224 -0.35 6.44 -9.16
CA GLU A 224 -0.05 7.84 -9.51
C GLU A 224 0.94 8.49 -8.54
N VAL A 225 0.85 8.19 -7.24
CA VAL A 225 1.88 8.57 -6.27
C VAL A 225 3.25 7.99 -6.66
N MET A 226 3.28 6.71 -6.96
CA MET A 226 4.51 6.01 -7.37
C MET A 226 5.11 6.60 -8.65
N ARG A 227 4.28 6.82 -9.66
CA ARG A 227 4.71 7.35 -10.95
C ARG A 227 5.28 8.76 -10.86
N ARG A 228 4.66 9.64 -10.04
CA ARG A 228 5.00 11.07 -9.98
C ARG A 228 6.01 11.43 -8.91
N LEU A 229 5.99 10.71 -7.78
CA LEU A 229 6.85 11.01 -6.63
C LEU A 229 7.99 10.00 -6.46
N ALA A 230 7.86 8.81 -7.04
CA ALA A 230 8.82 7.72 -6.96
C ALA A 230 9.27 7.40 -5.52
N PRO A 231 8.36 7.24 -4.54
CA PRO A 231 8.73 6.95 -3.16
C PRO A 231 9.56 5.67 -3.02
N ALA A 232 10.30 5.58 -1.94
CA ALA A 232 11.15 4.42 -1.66
C ALA A 232 10.39 3.26 -1.00
N CYS A 233 9.34 3.57 -0.22
CA CYS A 233 8.53 2.56 0.47
C CYS A 233 7.05 2.90 0.37
N VAL A 234 6.27 1.98 -0.20
CA VAL A 234 4.81 2.12 -0.35
C VAL A 234 4.13 0.89 0.24
N VAL A 235 3.13 1.12 1.08
CA VAL A 235 2.21 0.07 1.54
C VAL A 235 0.86 0.31 0.89
N MET A 236 0.31 -0.71 0.24
CA MET A 236 -1.06 -0.74 -0.24
C MET A 236 -1.84 -1.76 0.58
N ASN A 237 -2.99 -1.36 1.08
CA ASN A 237 -3.89 -2.28 1.77
C ASN A 237 -5.18 -2.40 0.98
N PHE A 238 -5.43 -3.58 0.43
CA PHE A 238 -6.67 -3.96 -0.21
C PHE A 238 -7.58 -4.62 0.82
N SER A 239 -8.86 -4.35 0.76
CA SER A 239 -9.84 -4.84 1.71
C SER A 239 -11.17 -5.26 1.06
N GLY A 240 -11.22 -5.42 -0.25
CA GLY A 240 -12.42 -5.83 -0.98
C GLY A 240 -12.94 -7.20 -0.56
N VAL A 241 -12.05 -8.10 -0.17
CA VAL A 241 -12.41 -9.43 0.35
C VAL A 241 -13.19 -9.38 1.68
N GLU A 242 -13.16 -8.25 2.42
CA GLU A 242 -13.88 -8.08 3.68
C GLU A 242 -15.41 -8.03 3.52
N VAL A 243 -15.90 -7.99 2.30
CA VAL A 243 -17.30 -8.27 1.98
C VAL A 243 -17.75 -9.64 2.51
N ALA A 244 -16.82 -10.54 2.83
CA ALA A 244 -17.09 -11.80 3.53
C ALA A 244 -17.92 -11.64 4.80
N HIS A 245 -17.74 -10.53 5.54
CA HIS A 245 -18.55 -10.22 6.73
C HIS A 245 -20.06 -10.09 6.44
N SER A 246 -20.45 -9.84 5.18
CA SER A 246 -21.86 -9.85 4.77
C SER A 246 -22.44 -11.26 4.59
N GLY A 247 -21.62 -12.29 4.68
CA GLY A 247 -22.02 -13.68 4.48
C GLY A 247 -22.16 -14.12 3.02
N THR A 248 -21.76 -13.28 2.07
CA THR A 248 -21.90 -13.58 0.64
C THR A 248 -20.61 -14.15 0.08
N TYR A 249 -20.51 -15.49 0.03
CA TYR A 249 -19.30 -16.19 -0.40
C TYR A 249 -18.88 -15.88 -1.84
N SER A 250 -19.85 -15.74 -2.75
CA SER A 250 -19.56 -15.39 -4.15
C SER A 250 -18.91 -14.01 -4.28
N LEU A 251 -19.32 -13.04 -3.47
CA LEU A 251 -18.69 -11.71 -3.45
C LEU A 251 -17.29 -11.77 -2.82
N HIS A 252 -17.09 -12.59 -1.80
CA HIS A 252 -15.76 -12.82 -1.23
C HIS A 252 -14.81 -13.40 -2.30
N LEU A 253 -15.22 -14.41 -3.05
CA LEU A 253 -14.43 -14.95 -4.16
C LEU A 253 -14.19 -13.92 -5.27
N ALA A 254 -15.17 -13.07 -5.57
CA ALA A 254 -14.99 -11.97 -6.53
C ALA A 254 -13.95 -10.96 -6.03
N GLY A 255 -13.95 -10.65 -4.73
CA GLY A 255 -12.92 -9.81 -4.10
C GLY A 255 -11.52 -10.42 -4.24
N ILE A 256 -11.37 -11.72 -3.99
CA ILE A 256 -10.08 -12.42 -4.17
C ILE A 256 -9.57 -12.31 -5.61
N ARG A 257 -10.44 -12.53 -6.61
CA ARG A 257 -10.08 -12.41 -8.03
C ARG A 257 -9.70 -10.99 -8.41
N ASN A 258 -10.36 -10.02 -7.82
CA ASN A 258 -10.04 -8.61 -8.03
C ASN A 258 -8.66 -8.26 -7.45
N GLU A 259 -8.38 -8.67 -6.23
CA GLU A 259 -7.08 -8.44 -5.59
C GLU A 259 -5.95 -9.17 -6.34
N ASP A 260 -6.18 -10.39 -6.87
CA ASP A 260 -5.25 -11.09 -7.75
C ASP A 260 -4.91 -10.27 -9.00
N GLN A 261 -5.94 -9.74 -9.67
CA GLN A 261 -5.78 -8.90 -10.86
C GLN A 261 -5.01 -7.60 -10.54
N LEU A 262 -5.30 -6.95 -9.39
CA LEU A 262 -4.63 -5.72 -8.99
C LEU A 262 -3.15 -5.97 -8.63
N CYS A 263 -2.84 -7.09 -7.97
CA CYS A 263 -1.45 -7.49 -7.71
C CYS A 263 -0.67 -7.71 -9.01
N TYR A 264 -1.29 -8.35 -10.01
CA TYR A 264 -0.68 -8.53 -11.32
C TYR A 264 -0.45 -7.20 -12.05
N LYS A 265 -1.45 -6.32 -12.08
CA LYS A 265 -1.33 -4.97 -12.67
C LYS A 265 -0.23 -4.17 -11.98
N LEU A 266 -0.12 -4.27 -10.66
CA LEU A 266 0.94 -3.63 -9.89
C LEU A 266 2.31 -4.16 -10.30
N TRP A 267 2.48 -5.48 -10.37
CA TRP A 267 3.75 -6.07 -10.80
C TRP A 267 4.15 -5.61 -12.21
N ARG A 268 3.20 -5.62 -13.16
CA ARG A 268 3.44 -5.13 -14.53
C ARG A 268 3.85 -3.65 -14.55
N PHE A 269 3.23 -2.83 -13.70
CA PHE A 269 3.63 -1.43 -13.54
C PHE A 269 5.07 -1.33 -13.02
N LEU A 270 5.41 -2.06 -11.96
CA LEU A 270 6.76 -2.05 -11.38
C LEU A 270 7.85 -2.48 -12.36
N GLU A 271 7.55 -3.44 -13.22
CA GLU A 271 8.49 -3.90 -14.27
C GLU A 271 8.64 -2.91 -15.43
N SER A 272 7.63 -2.08 -15.68
CA SER A 272 7.63 -1.15 -16.81
C SER A 272 8.12 0.26 -16.45
N ASP A 273 7.88 0.72 -15.21
CA ASP A 273 8.24 2.07 -14.79
C ASP A 273 9.74 2.22 -14.52
N PRO A 274 10.42 3.22 -15.10
CA PRO A 274 11.88 3.38 -14.99
C PRO A 274 12.36 3.65 -13.56
N ASN A 275 11.51 4.16 -12.65
CA ASN A 275 11.87 4.39 -11.26
C ASN A 275 11.85 3.11 -10.42
N TYR A 276 11.15 2.06 -10.89
CA TYR A 276 10.90 0.83 -10.12
C TYR A 276 11.56 -0.40 -10.74
N ARG A 277 11.66 -0.47 -12.06
CA ARG A 277 12.16 -1.63 -12.77
C ARG A 277 13.58 -2.04 -12.31
N GLY A 278 13.72 -3.31 -11.93
CA GLY A 278 15.01 -3.92 -11.54
C GLY A 278 15.56 -3.46 -10.19
N ARG A 279 14.80 -2.67 -9.41
CA ARG A 279 15.24 -2.17 -8.10
C ARG A 279 14.15 -2.25 -7.03
N THR A 280 13.07 -2.97 -7.30
CA THR A 280 11.93 -3.06 -6.41
C THR A 280 11.79 -4.46 -5.84
N THR A 281 11.57 -4.52 -4.55
CA THR A 281 11.06 -5.71 -3.87
C THR A 281 9.58 -5.52 -3.61
N LEU A 282 8.75 -6.37 -4.20
CA LEU A 282 7.32 -6.43 -3.94
C LEU A 282 7.04 -7.59 -2.99
N VAL A 283 6.33 -7.30 -1.90
CA VAL A 283 5.84 -8.30 -0.94
C VAL A 283 4.32 -8.28 -0.95
N ILE A 284 3.70 -9.43 -1.20
CA ILE A 284 2.25 -9.61 -1.20
C ILE A 284 1.92 -10.64 -0.12
N LEU A 285 1.03 -10.29 0.82
CA LEU A 285 0.60 -11.21 1.87
C LEU A 285 -0.81 -10.89 2.37
N PRO A 286 -1.66 -11.89 2.65
CA PRO A 286 -2.89 -11.69 3.40
C PRO A 286 -2.59 -11.32 4.85
N GLU A 287 -3.46 -10.52 5.44
CA GLU A 287 -3.38 -10.16 6.85
C GLU A 287 -3.55 -11.39 7.75
N PHE A 288 -4.46 -12.28 7.38
CA PHE A 288 -4.76 -13.54 8.08
C PHE A 288 -5.61 -14.43 7.15
N GLY A 289 -5.93 -15.65 7.63
CA GLY A 289 -6.98 -16.48 7.04
C GLY A 289 -8.37 -16.06 7.50
N ARG A 290 -9.30 -17.01 7.56
CA ARG A 290 -10.63 -16.83 8.14
C ARG A 290 -10.99 -18.03 8.98
N ASP A 291 -12.05 -17.93 9.76
CA ASP A 291 -12.51 -19.04 10.59
C ASP A 291 -12.89 -20.25 9.74
N PRO A 292 -12.69 -21.47 10.23
CA PRO A 292 -13.04 -22.69 9.49
C PRO A 292 -14.56 -22.81 9.32
N ASP A 293 -14.99 -23.41 8.20
CA ASP A 293 -16.39 -23.70 7.95
C ASP A 293 -16.95 -24.63 9.03
N GLY A 294 -18.20 -24.40 9.40
CA GLY A 294 -18.85 -25.15 10.50
C GLY A 294 -18.42 -24.73 11.90
N SER A 295 -17.59 -23.70 12.05
CA SER A 295 -17.26 -23.13 13.35
C SER A 295 -18.45 -22.38 13.97
N THR A 296 -18.43 -22.20 15.30
CA THR A 296 -19.43 -21.40 16.03
C THR A 296 -19.41 -19.93 15.65
N THR A 297 -18.37 -19.50 14.92
CA THR A 297 -18.17 -18.11 14.45
C THR A 297 -18.65 -17.89 13.02
N ASN A 298 -19.41 -18.80 12.44
CA ASN A 298 -19.96 -18.75 11.08
C ASN A 298 -18.92 -18.89 9.94
N GLY A 299 -17.75 -19.47 10.21
CA GLY A 299 -16.77 -19.80 9.17
C GLY A 299 -16.15 -18.58 8.50
N PHE A 300 -16.15 -18.55 7.17
CA PHE A 300 -15.48 -17.51 6.38
C PHE A 300 -15.96 -16.07 6.64
N PHE A 301 -17.08 -15.89 7.34
CA PHE A 301 -17.59 -14.56 7.69
C PHE A 301 -16.69 -13.84 8.69
N ASN A 302 -15.95 -14.59 9.51
CA ASN A 302 -15.14 -14.05 10.58
C ASN A 302 -13.67 -14.49 10.47
N HIS A 303 -12.82 -13.89 11.32
CA HIS A 303 -11.39 -14.15 11.41
C HIS A 303 -10.88 -13.95 12.84
N ARG A 304 -11.62 -14.47 13.83
CA ARG A 304 -11.34 -14.21 15.27
C ARG A 304 -11.04 -15.47 16.09
N THR A 305 -10.90 -16.64 15.45
CA THR A 305 -10.56 -17.87 16.16
C THR A 305 -9.05 -18.06 16.23
N ASP A 306 -8.61 -18.85 17.25
CA ASP A 306 -7.22 -19.25 17.41
C ASP A 306 -6.84 -20.47 16.54
N THR A 307 -7.65 -20.79 15.55
CA THR A 307 -7.41 -21.92 14.66
C THR A 307 -6.26 -21.64 13.69
N LYS A 308 -5.57 -22.69 13.28
CA LYS A 308 -4.54 -22.61 12.24
C LYS A 308 -5.08 -22.01 10.94
N VAL A 309 -6.33 -22.30 10.57
CA VAL A 309 -6.94 -21.82 9.33
C VAL A 309 -7.07 -20.30 9.35
N CYS A 310 -7.42 -19.73 10.51
CA CYS A 310 -7.51 -18.27 10.69
C CYS A 310 -6.13 -17.60 10.76
N ARG A 311 -5.17 -18.23 11.45
CA ARG A 311 -3.86 -17.63 11.73
C ARG A 311 -2.81 -17.85 10.65
N LEU A 312 -2.99 -18.86 9.79
CA LEU A 312 -2.01 -19.25 8.78
C LEU A 312 -2.36 -18.63 7.43
N SER A 313 -1.46 -17.84 6.91
CA SER A 313 -1.53 -17.25 5.58
C SER A 313 -0.30 -17.65 4.73
N TRP A 314 -0.05 -16.90 3.68
CA TRP A 314 1.10 -17.05 2.77
C TRP A 314 1.75 -15.70 2.49
N MET A 315 2.96 -15.72 1.93
CA MET A 315 3.66 -14.53 1.48
C MET A 315 4.38 -14.81 0.16
N MET A 316 4.24 -13.90 -0.78
CA MET A 316 4.93 -13.91 -2.06
C MET A 316 5.86 -12.71 -2.15
N VAL A 317 7.12 -12.95 -2.53
CA VAL A 317 8.13 -11.91 -2.72
C VAL A 317 8.60 -11.95 -4.16
N LEU A 318 8.64 -10.79 -4.80
CA LEU A 318 9.05 -10.61 -6.20
C LEU A 318 10.12 -9.53 -6.32
N GLY A 319 10.94 -9.61 -7.34
CA GLY A 319 11.87 -8.56 -7.75
C GLY A 319 13.24 -8.64 -7.11
N GLU A 320 13.83 -7.48 -6.78
CA GLU A 320 15.27 -7.35 -6.46
C GLU A 320 15.75 -8.27 -5.32
N ALA A 321 14.93 -8.49 -4.30
CA ALA A 321 15.29 -9.34 -3.17
C ALA A 321 15.20 -10.85 -3.45
N VAL A 322 14.76 -11.25 -4.63
CA VAL A 322 14.66 -12.67 -5.01
C VAL A 322 15.89 -13.06 -5.81
N ARG A 323 16.82 -13.78 -5.17
CA ARG A 323 18.02 -14.32 -5.88
C ARG A 323 17.64 -15.46 -6.80
N GLU A 324 16.79 -16.37 -6.29
CA GLU A 324 16.34 -17.56 -6.98
C GLU A 324 14.88 -17.81 -6.62
N PRO A 325 14.00 -17.87 -7.62
CA PRO A 325 12.60 -18.22 -7.39
C PRO A 325 12.48 -19.63 -6.79
N ARG A 326 11.74 -19.76 -5.69
CA ARG A 326 11.49 -21.05 -5.04
C ARG A 326 10.34 -20.99 -4.04
N VAL A 327 9.86 -22.14 -3.67
CA VAL A 327 8.97 -22.32 -2.52
C VAL A 327 9.82 -22.60 -1.28
N GLU A 328 9.64 -21.80 -0.25
CA GLU A 328 10.30 -21.97 1.05
C GLU A 328 9.28 -22.50 2.07
N GLU A 329 9.30 -23.79 2.31
CA GLU A 329 8.26 -24.50 3.09
C GLU A 329 8.36 -24.29 4.61
N ARG A 330 9.41 -23.64 5.11
CA ARG A 330 9.51 -23.36 6.54
C ARG A 330 8.45 -22.38 7.00
N LEU A 331 8.02 -22.52 8.25
CA LEU A 331 7.13 -21.56 8.89
C LEU A 331 7.89 -20.26 9.18
N VAL A 332 7.32 -19.15 8.74
CA VAL A 332 7.78 -17.79 9.07
C VAL A 332 6.65 -17.02 9.76
N ARG A 333 6.98 -15.90 10.39
CA ARG A 333 5.99 -15.08 11.10
C ARG A 333 5.79 -13.77 10.38
N GLN A 334 4.59 -13.21 10.45
CA GLN A 334 4.30 -11.92 9.82
C GLN A 334 5.18 -10.79 10.33
N ILE A 335 5.56 -10.84 11.60
CA ILE A 335 6.47 -9.84 12.22
C ILE A 335 7.91 -9.92 11.69
N ASP A 336 8.28 -10.97 10.93
CA ASP A 336 9.59 -11.09 10.32
C ASP A 336 9.74 -10.16 9.08
N VAL A 337 8.63 -9.59 8.58
CA VAL A 337 8.60 -8.72 7.39
C VAL A 337 9.35 -7.40 7.62
N ALA A 338 9.02 -6.65 8.67
CA ALA A 338 9.64 -5.33 8.91
C ALA A 338 11.16 -5.38 9.09
N PRO A 339 11.75 -6.25 9.94
CA PRO A 339 13.19 -6.35 10.07
C PRO A 339 13.87 -6.84 8.78
N THR A 340 13.21 -7.69 7.99
CA THR A 340 13.72 -8.16 6.71
C THR A 340 13.79 -7.02 5.69
N LEU A 341 12.69 -6.28 5.52
CA LEU A 341 12.63 -5.17 4.57
C LEU A 341 13.50 -3.99 5.03
N GLY A 342 13.59 -3.74 6.33
CA GLY A 342 14.52 -2.75 6.88
C GLY A 342 15.98 -3.05 6.52
N ALA A 343 16.37 -4.32 6.56
CA ALA A 343 17.74 -4.74 6.21
C ALA A 343 18.09 -4.45 4.75
N LEU A 344 17.12 -4.43 3.82
CA LEU A 344 17.34 -4.02 2.42
C LEU A 344 17.84 -2.56 2.31
N PHE A 345 17.52 -1.72 3.28
CA PHE A 345 17.98 -0.33 3.39
C PHE A 345 19.13 -0.14 4.38
N GLY A 346 19.74 -1.22 4.86
CA GLY A 346 20.76 -1.16 5.91
C GLY A 346 20.24 -0.75 7.30
N VAL A 347 18.94 -0.92 7.52
CA VAL A 347 18.25 -0.53 8.77
C VAL A 347 18.19 -1.71 9.74
N HIS A 348 18.41 -1.42 11.02
CA HIS A 348 18.25 -2.37 12.10
C HIS A 348 17.02 -2.01 12.95
N ALA A 349 15.96 -2.76 12.81
CA ALA A 349 14.73 -2.60 13.61
C ALA A 349 14.91 -3.19 15.02
N ARG A 350 15.64 -2.49 15.91
CA ARG A 350 16.08 -3.01 17.22
C ARG A 350 14.93 -3.36 18.18
N GLN A 351 13.74 -2.80 17.98
CA GLN A 351 12.57 -3.08 18.81
C GLN A 351 11.62 -4.10 18.16
N ALA A 352 11.99 -4.64 16.98
CA ALA A 352 11.26 -5.74 16.39
C ALA A 352 11.50 -7.06 17.14
N GLU A 353 10.44 -7.83 17.34
CA GLU A 353 10.47 -9.20 17.87
C GLU A 353 10.69 -10.23 16.75
N GLY A 354 10.40 -9.80 15.51
CA GLY A 354 10.61 -10.58 14.32
C GLY A 354 12.09 -10.74 13.97
N ARG A 355 12.39 -11.74 13.17
CA ARG A 355 13.74 -12.05 12.69
C ARG A 355 13.85 -11.73 11.22
N ARG A 356 15.04 -11.35 10.79
CA ARG A 356 15.32 -11.20 9.38
C ARG A 356 15.23 -12.56 8.68
N LEU A 357 14.59 -12.59 7.54
CA LEU A 357 14.56 -13.73 6.63
C LEU A 357 15.81 -13.69 5.74
N ASP A 358 16.68 -14.69 5.87
CA ASP A 358 18.00 -14.73 5.20
C ASP A 358 17.90 -15.08 3.72
N GLU A 359 16.73 -15.51 3.26
CA GLU A 359 16.44 -15.84 1.87
C GLU A 359 16.34 -14.60 0.96
N PHE A 360 16.11 -13.43 1.55
CA PHE A 360 16.12 -12.17 0.79
C PHE A 360 17.54 -11.78 0.40
N ALA A 361 17.72 -11.37 -0.86
CA ALA A 361 18.97 -10.79 -1.34
C ALA A 361 19.16 -9.39 -0.73
N LEU A 362 20.24 -9.20 0.02
CA LEU A 362 20.62 -7.91 0.60
C LEU A 362 21.59 -7.16 -0.30
#